data_ed510119665fd441862422471f857d5d
#
_entry.id   ed510119665fd441862422471f857d5d
#
_cell.length_a   1.000
_cell.length_b   1.000
_cell.length_c   1.000
_cell.angle_alpha   90.00
_cell.angle_beta   90.00
_cell.angle_gamma   90.00
#
_symmetry.space_group_name_H-M   'P 1'
#
loop_
_entity.id
_entity.type
_entity.pdbx_description
1 polymer ?
#
loop_
_entity_poly.entity_id
_entity_poly.type
_entity_poly.pdbx_seq_one_letter_code
_entity_poly.pdbx_strand_id
1 'polypeptide(L)'
;VTLVGSLNPLSRPVDTALYRLAQESLTNALRHASSPTRVAIDVRREGATIRLRVTDDGLTQSGATPQAGFGLLGMAERAQLLGGSLTARPAPEGGWVVEAVLPVDALP
;
A
#
# COMPACT_ATOMS: atom_id res chain seq x y z
N VAL A 1 -2.79 -10.63 -7.24
CA VAL A 1 -2.47 -9.29 -7.76
C VAL A 1 -3.43 -8.93 -8.87
N THR A 2 -4.06 -7.79 -8.73
CA THR A 2 -4.99 -7.28 -9.75
C THR A 2 -4.44 -5.98 -10.31
N LEU A 3 -4.37 -5.87 -11.64
CA LEU A 3 -3.95 -4.66 -12.34
C LEU A 3 -5.10 -4.15 -13.17
N VAL A 4 -5.45 -2.87 -13.01
CA VAL A 4 -6.52 -2.23 -13.77
C VAL A 4 -5.95 -0.98 -14.44
N GLY A 5 -6.15 -0.87 -15.74
CA GLY A 5 -5.64 0.22 -16.54
C GLY A 5 -4.20 -0.02 -16.99
N SER A 6 -3.69 0.89 -17.82
CA SER A 6 -2.32 0.81 -18.29
C SER A 6 -1.39 1.40 -17.24
N LEU A 7 -0.35 0.67 -16.88
CA LEU A 7 0.67 1.18 -15.96
C LEU A 7 1.79 1.92 -16.68
N ASN A 8 1.78 1.93 -18.00
CA ASN A 8 2.77 2.68 -18.79
C ASN A 8 2.15 3.96 -19.34
N PRO A 9 2.91 5.05 -19.38
CA PRO A 9 4.20 5.18 -18.73
C PRO A 9 4.06 5.67 -17.29
N LEU A 10 4.85 5.13 -16.40
CA LEU A 10 5.04 5.66 -15.06
C LEU A 10 6.43 6.27 -14.97
N SER A 11 6.59 7.33 -14.19
CA SER A 11 7.92 7.83 -13.90
C SER A 11 8.69 6.79 -13.10
N ARG A 12 10.02 6.82 -13.22
CA ARG A 12 10.85 5.88 -12.50
C ARG A 12 10.67 5.96 -10.98
N PRO A 13 10.60 7.16 -10.37
CA PRO A 13 10.35 7.25 -8.94
C PRO A 13 9.03 6.61 -8.51
N VAL A 14 7.98 6.75 -9.32
CA VAL A 14 6.67 6.14 -9.02
C VAL A 14 6.75 4.64 -9.11
N ASP A 15 7.37 4.12 -10.17
CA ASP A 15 7.52 2.68 -10.35
C ASP A 15 8.28 2.06 -9.17
N THR A 16 9.40 2.68 -8.76
CA THR A 16 10.18 2.22 -7.63
C THR A 16 9.37 2.28 -6.33
N ALA A 17 8.64 3.37 -6.12
CA ALA A 17 7.84 3.53 -4.91
C ALA A 17 6.72 2.50 -4.83
N LEU A 18 6.04 2.22 -5.94
CA LEU A 18 4.99 1.20 -5.97
C LEU A 18 5.53 -0.16 -5.57
N TYR A 19 6.68 -0.53 -6.12
CA TYR A 19 7.30 -1.81 -5.79
C TYR A 19 7.62 -1.89 -4.31
N ARG A 20 8.25 -0.85 -3.76
CA ARG A 20 8.63 -0.83 -2.35
C ARG A 20 7.43 -0.80 -1.42
N LEU A 21 6.40 -0.02 -1.77
CA LEU A 21 5.18 0.05 -0.97
C LEU A 21 4.46 -1.30 -0.96
N ALA A 22 4.37 -1.96 -2.11
CA ALA A 22 3.76 -3.27 -2.19
C ALA A 22 4.54 -4.31 -1.37
N GLN A 23 5.86 -4.30 -1.51
CA GLN A 23 6.72 -5.24 -0.79
C GLN A 23 6.64 -5.04 0.73
N GLU A 24 6.71 -3.80 1.18
CA GLU A 24 6.65 -3.49 2.61
C GLU A 24 5.27 -3.82 3.19
N SER A 25 4.21 -3.52 2.45
CA SER A 25 2.85 -3.82 2.89
C SER A 25 2.62 -5.32 2.96
N LEU A 26 3.14 -6.08 2.00
CA LEU A 26 3.05 -7.54 2.02
C LEU A 26 3.82 -8.10 3.21
N THR A 27 5.02 -7.61 3.47
CA THR A 27 5.82 -8.04 4.60
C THR A 27 5.09 -7.76 5.91
N ASN A 28 4.47 -6.59 6.03
CA ASN A 28 3.71 -6.24 7.22
C ASN A 28 2.50 -7.16 7.40
N ALA A 29 1.79 -7.48 6.34
CA ALA A 29 0.65 -8.38 6.41
C ALA A 29 1.09 -9.78 6.88
N LEU A 30 2.19 -10.29 6.36
CA LEU A 30 2.68 -11.61 6.73
C LEU A 30 3.27 -11.66 8.13
N ARG A 31 3.81 -10.53 8.61
CA ARG A 31 4.48 -10.48 9.91
C ARG A 31 3.52 -10.16 11.05
N HIS A 32 2.58 -9.25 10.80
CA HIS A 32 1.78 -8.65 11.87
C HIS A 32 0.33 -9.05 11.86
N ALA A 33 -0.20 -9.53 10.73
CA ALA A 33 -1.56 -10.04 10.69
C ALA A 33 -1.61 -11.41 11.35
N SER A 34 -2.64 -11.63 12.15
CA SER A 34 -2.84 -12.93 12.80
C SER A 34 -3.54 -13.86 11.81
N SER A 35 -2.85 -14.92 11.42
CA SER A 35 -3.40 -15.99 10.58
C SER A 35 -4.08 -15.49 9.31
N PRO A 36 -3.41 -14.67 8.48
CA PRO A 36 -4.03 -14.25 7.23
C PRO A 36 -4.12 -15.45 6.28
N THR A 37 -5.28 -15.64 5.68
CA THR A 37 -5.48 -16.66 4.66
C THR A 37 -5.39 -16.09 3.25
N ARG A 38 -5.47 -14.76 3.14
CA ARG A 38 -5.42 -14.08 1.85
C ARG A 38 -4.77 -12.71 2.01
N VAL A 39 -3.89 -12.38 1.07
CA VAL A 39 -3.40 -11.02 0.90
C VAL A 39 -3.65 -10.66 -0.56
N ALA A 40 -4.39 -9.59 -0.79
CA ALA A 40 -4.71 -9.11 -2.11
C ALA A 40 -3.95 -7.82 -2.39
N ILE A 41 -3.34 -7.73 -3.56
CA ILE A 41 -2.65 -6.53 -4.03
C ILE A 41 -3.38 -6.06 -5.28
N ASP A 42 -3.87 -4.83 -5.23
CA ASP A 42 -4.66 -4.23 -6.30
C ASP A 42 -3.99 -2.93 -6.72
N VAL A 43 -3.72 -2.78 -8.01
CA VAL A 43 -3.10 -1.57 -8.56
C VAL A 43 -4.01 -1.05 -9.66
N ARG A 44 -4.42 0.22 -9.55
CA ARG A 44 -5.31 0.86 -10.50
C ARG A 44 -4.76 2.20 -10.92
N ARG A 45 -4.77 2.45 -12.21
CA ARG A 45 -4.50 3.79 -12.71
C ARG A 45 -5.83 4.53 -12.88
N GLU A 46 -5.92 5.70 -12.27
CA GLU A 46 -7.10 6.55 -12.32
C GLU A 46 -6.68 7.94 -12.80
N GLY A 47 -6.73 8.14 -14.12
CA GLY A 47 -6.29 9.40 -14.71
C GLY A 47 -4.81 9.66 -14.49
N ALA A 48 -4.51 10.75 -13.81
CA ALA A 48 -3.13 11.16 -13.52
C ALA A 48 -2.57 10.57 -12.25
N THR A 49 -3.33 9.70 -11.57
CA THR A 49 -2.87 9.05 -10.34
C THR A 49 -2.88 7.54 -10.50
N ILE A 50 -2.08 6.88 -9.65
CA ILE A 50 -2.09 5.44 -9.54
C ILE A 50 -2.36 5.09 -8.09
N ARG A 51 -3.24 4.12 -7.87
CA ARG A 51 -3.63 3.67 -6.53
C ARG A 51 -3.16 2.25 -6.32
N LEU A 52 -2.47 2.05 -5.22
CA LEU A 52 -2.06 0.73 -4.75
C LEU A 52 -2.85 0.41 -3.49
N ARG A 53 -3.50 -0.74 -3.46
CA ARG A 53 -4.21 -1.20 -2.26
C ARG A 53 -3.73 -2.59 -1.91
N VAL A 54 -3.31 -2.77 -0.67
CA VAL A 54 -2.94 -4.08 -0.13
C VAL A 54 -3.90 -4.40 1.00
N THR A 55 -4.63 -5.50 0.86
CA THR A 55 -5.65 -5.91 1.82
C THR A 55 -5.30 -7.30 2.33
N ASP A 56 -5.38 -7.50 3.63
CA ASP A 56 -5.30 -8.84 4.21
C ASP A 56 -6.57 -9.13 5.00
N ASP A 57 -6.83 -10.41 5.21
CA ASP A 57 -7.99 -10.88 5.97
C ASP A 57 -7.60 -11.42 7.34
N GLY A 58 -6.39 -11.15 7.78
CA GLY A 58 -5.93 -11.59 9.09
C GLY A 58 -6.67 -10.86 10.20
N LEU A 59 -6.79 -11.53 11.33
CA LEU A 59 -7.36 -10.88 12.49
C LEU A 59 -6.32 -9.93 13.07
N THR A 60 -6.74 -8.70 13.33
CA THR A 60 -5.89 -7.79 14.09
C THR A 60 -5.93 -8.23 15.54
N GLN A 61 -4.77 -8.28 16.16
CA GLN A 61 -4.72 -8.54 17.59
C GLN A 61 -5.38 -7.36 18.32
N SER A 62 -6.09 -7.70 19.40
CA SER A 62 -6.75 -6.68 20.19
C SER A 62 -5.73 -5.62 20.63
N GLY A 63 -6.05 -4.36 20.36
CA GLY A 63 -5.17 -3.25 20.68
C GLY A 63 -4.01 -3.05 19.71
N ALA A 64 -3.83 -3.94 18.75
CA ALA A 64 -2.79 -3.77 17.75
C ALA A 64 -3.23 -2.76 16.72
N THR A 65 -2.41 -1.75 16.49
CA THR A 65 -2.60 -0.80 15.41
C THR A 65 -1.34 -0.78 14.58
N PRO A 66 -1.42 -0.42 13.29
CA PRO A 66 -0.22 -0.25 12.50
C PRO A 66 0.62 0.82 13.15
N GLN A 67 1.76 0.45 13.65
CA GLN A 67 2.65 1.36 14.34
C GLN A 67 3.75 1.83 13.40
N ALA A 68 4.32 2.96 13.74
CA ALA A 68 5.46 3.48 12.99
C ALA A 68 6.59 2.46 12.89
N GLY A 69 6.75 1.63 13.90
CA GLY A 69 7.77 0.60 13.89
C GLY A 69 7.61 -0.48 12.84
N PHE A 70 6.47 -0.53 12.16
CA PHE A 70 6.22 -1.51 11.09
C PHE A 70 6.51 -0.96 9.71
N GLY A 71 7.20 0.17 9.62
CA GLY A 71 7.56 0.75 8.35
C GLY A 71 6.51 1.66 7.74
N LEU A 72 5.34 1.78 8.36
CA LEU A 72 4.26 2.60 7.81
C LEU A 72 4.61 4.08 7.74
N LEU A 73 5.34 4.58 8.74
CA LEU A 73 5.78 5.97 8.72
C LEU A 73 6.69 6.24 7.53
N GLY A 74 7.65 5.37 7.30
CA GLY A 74 8.56 5.50 6.16
C GLY A 74 7.84 5.41 4.83
N MET A 75 6.85 4.52 4.74
CA MET A 75 6.04 4.42 3.53
C MET A 75 5.23 5.70 3.30
N ALA A 76 4.63 6.26 4.35
CA ALA A 76 3.88 7.50 4.25
C ALA A 76 4.77 8.67 3.83
N GLU A 77 5.95 8.76 4.40
CA GLU A 77 6.92 9.79 4.04
C GLU A 77 7.31 9.68 2.56
N ARG A 78 7.55 8.46 2.09
CA ARG A 78 7.91 8.22 0.70
C ARG A 78 6.78 8.66 -0.24
N ALA A 79 5.55 8.31 0.09
CA ALA A 79 4.41 8.73 -0.72
C ALA A 79 4.28 10.26 -0.74
N GLN A 80 4.44 10.91 0.40
CA GLN A 80 4.36 12.36 0.50
C GLN A 80 5.45 13.06 -0.30
N LEU A 81 6.66 12.53 -0.30
CA LEU A 81 7.75 13.09 -1.10
C LEU A 81 7.44 13.09 -2.59
N LEU A 82 6.63 12.17 -3.04
CA LEU A 82 6.21 12.09 -4.44
C LEU A 82 4.91 12.84 -4.72
N GLY A 83 4.38 13.54 -3.73
CA GLY A 83 3.14 14.29 -3.88
C GLY A 83 1.88 13.47 -3.70
N GLY A 84 2.01 12.29 -3.14
CA GLY A 84 0.89 11.40 -2.88
C GLY A 84 0.58 11.23 -1.42
N SER A 85 -0.12 10.17 -1.10
CA SER A 85 -0.54 9.88 0.27
C SER A 85 -0.58 8.38 0.52
N LEU A 86 -0.54 8.01 1.79
CA LEU A 86 -0.70 6.62 2.21
C LEU A 86 -1.58 6.60 3.45
N THR A 87 -2.53 5.68 3.46
CA THR A 87 -3.39 5.43 4.63
C THR A 87 -3.34 3.96 4.98
N ALA A 88 -3.55 3.66 6.26
CA ALA A 88 -3.68 2.30 6.73
C ALA A 88 -4.82 2.28 7.72
N ARG A 89 -5.75 1.33 7.56
CA ARG A 89 -6.95 1.28 8.38
C ARG A 89 -7.44 -0.16 8.52
N PRO A 90 -8.23 -0.46 9.56
CA PRO A 90 -8.89 -1.75 9.65
C PRO A 90 -9.89 -1.91 8.51
N ALA A 91 -9.95 -3.11 7.94
CA ALA A 91 -10.96 -3.43 6.95
C ALA A 91 -12.29 -3.70 7.66
N PRO A 92 -13.45 -3.31 7.07
CA PRO A 92 -14.75 -3.55 7.70
C PRO A 92 -15.03 -5.02 7.98
N GLU A 93 -14.47 -5.90 7.19
CA GLU A 93 -14.70 -7.35 7.29
C GLU A 93 -13.62 -8.07 8.08
N GLY A 94 -12.74 -7.32 8.73
CA GLY A 94 -11.57 -7.86 9.40
C GLY A 94 -10.32 -7.68 8.57
N GLY A 95 -9.16 -7.64 9.23
CA GLY A 95 -7.89 -7.41 8.58
C GLY A 95 -7.57 -5.94 8.41
N TRP A 96 -6.66 -5.64 7.51
CA TRP A 96 -6.14 -4.29 7.28
C TRP A 96 -6.13 -3.93 5.81
N VAL A 97 -6.28 -2.64 5.55
CA VAL A 97 -6.13 -2.07 4.22
C VAL A 97 -5.03 -1.01 4.28
N VAL A 98 -4.00 -1.20 3.46
CA VAL A 98 -2.99 -0.16 3.22
C VAL A 98 -3.24 0.36 1.82
N GLU A 99 -3.37 1.68 1.68
CA GLU A 99 -3.68 2.29 0.40
C GLU A 99 -2.77 3.47 0.15
N ALA A 100 -2.14 3.48 -1.01
CA ALA A 100 -1.28 4.57 -1.46
C ALA A 100 -1.83 5.13 -2.75
N VAL A 101 -1.79 6.46 -2.89
CA VAL A 101 -2.16 7.15 -4.12
C VAL A 101 -0.98 8.04 -4.51
N LEU A 102 -0.48 7.86 -5.72
CA LEU A 102 0.69 8.58 -6.22
C LEU A 102 0.38 9.21 -7.57
N PRO A 103 0.94 10.41 -7.85
CA PRO A 103 0.91 10.93 -9.22
C PRO A 103 1.73 10.03 -10.14
N VAL A 104 1.22 9.73 -11.33
CA VAL A 104 1.92 8.80 -12.26
C VAL A 104 3.22 9.37 -12.79
N ASP A 105 3.37 10.68 -12.78
CA ASP A 105 4.51 11.39 -13.36
C ASP A 105 5.36 12.11 -12.31
N ALA A 106 5.27 11.69 -11.05
CA ALA A 106 6.02 12.35 -9.98
C ALA A 106 7.52 12.35 -10.29
N LEU A 107 8.16 13.46 -9.98
CA LEU A 107 9.60 13.61 -10.12
C LEU A 107 10.29 13.30 -8.81
N PRO A 108 11.58 12.92 -8.87
CA PRO A 108 12.37 12.64 -7.67
C PRO A 108 12.43 13.85 -6.74
#